data_567c0ab38beed753ae845f3fb9910396
#
_entry.id   567c0ab38beed753ae845f3fb9910396
#
_cell.length_a   1.000
_cell.length_b   1.000
_cell.length_c   1.000
_cell.angle_alpha   90.00
_cell.angle_beta   90.00
_cell.angle_gamma   90.00
#
_symmetry.space_group_name_H-M   'P 1'
#
loop_
_entity.id
_entity.type
_entity.pdbx_description
1 polymer ?
#
loop_
_entity_poly.entity_id
_entity_poly.type
_entity_poly.pdbx_seq_one_letter_code
_entity_poly.pdbx_strand_id
1 'polypeptide(L)'
;SLEINYLHVNPWHFNKSVSGNQNLLIPLKQNAASFPVADLVREKYRVAFCAGEANYWYYLTPRAQNYFSFATLFGFHYFRLEEKLKLLSITNAIVNPYFVNIRNDMFGLQLGCLLQSNPTDVTYWNIAAKAGGMANNLRLEKSLQSKKERVRAGLFTEVSAQAGWTPASWIKFYVGYQMVFLYGIGTAPEQISQRRSCIHHDSKTIFQAVFGGMAFTF
;
A
#
# COMPACT_ATOMS: atom_id res chain seq x y z
N SER A 1 16.93 2.17 -20.61
CA SER A 1 17.05 0.88 -19.93
C SER A 1 15.70 0.35 -19.51
N LEU A 2 15.56 -0.97 -19.46
CA LEU A 2 14.37 -1.65 -18.95
C LEU A 2 14.61 -2.02 -17.48
N GLU A 3 13.61 -1.81 -16.65
CA GLU A 3 13.61 -2.16 -15.22
C GLU A 3 12.32 -2.92 -14.88
N ILE A 4 12.44 -4.02 -14.15
CA ILE A 4 11.31 -4.77 -13.64
C ILE A 4 11.51 -4.92 -12.13
N ASN A 5 10.53 -4.47 -11.36
CA ASN A 5 10.55 -4.53 -9.91
C ASN A 5 9.34 -5.31 -9.39
N TYR A 6 9.55 -6.04 -8.31
CA TYR A 6 8.50 -6.70 -7.56
C TYR A 6 8.73 -6.50 -6.07
N LEU A 7 7.69 -6.06 -5.38
CA LEU A 7 7.68 -5.88 -3.94
C LEU A 7 6.57 -6.73 -3.34
N HIS A 8 6.92 -7.53 -2.36
CA HIS A 8 5.96 -8.24 -1.52
C HIS A 8 6.21 -7.89 -0.06
N VAL A 9 5.18 -7.46 0.63
CA VAL A 9 5.24 -7.15 2.05
C VAL A 9 4.48 -8.23 2.82
N ASN A 10 5.16 -8.85 3.77
CA ASN A 10 4.53 -9.84 4.66
C ASN A 10 3.32 -9.20 5.36
N PRO A 11 2.21 -9.94 5.49
CA PRO A 11 1.02 -9.40 6.11
C PRO A 11 1.26 -8.88 7.52
N TRP A 12 0.84 -7.64 7.76
CA TRP A 12 0.82 -7.07 9.10
C TRP A 12 -0.44 -7.50 9.82
N HIS A 13 -0.28 -7.85 11.09
CA HIS A 13 -1.37 -8.25 11.96
C HIS A 13 -1.45 -7.33 13.16
N PHE A 14 -2.64 -6.81 13.42
CA PHE A 14 -2.94 -6.05 14.61
C PHE A 14 -4.07 -6.73 15.37
N ASN A 15 -3.90 -6.92 16.68
CA ASN A 15 -4.93 -7.50 17.55
C ASN A 15 -5.11 -6.57 18.75
N LYS A 16 -6.36 -6.18 19.02
CA LYS A 16 -6.72 -5.41 20.20
C LYS A 16 -7.97 -6.01 20.83
N SER A 17 -8.00 -6.04 22.16
CA SER A 17 -9.18 -6.41 22.91
C SER A 17 -9.51 -5.33 23.93
N VAL A 18 -10.79 -5.01 24.08
CA VAL A 18 -11.29 -4.06 25.06
C VAL A 18 -12.42 -4.74 25.82
N SER A 19 -12.33 -4.79 27.14
CA SER A 19 -13.38 -5.30 28.03
C SER A 19 -14.08 -4.15 28.74
N GLY A 20 -15.38 -4.28 28.97
CA GLY A 20 -16.17 -3.30 29.71
C GLY A 20 -17.52 -3.89 30.05
N ASN A 21 -17.93 -3.81 31.31
CA ASN A 21 -19.17 -4.38 31.82
C ASN A 21 -20.39 -3.80 31.11
N GLN A 22 -20.78 -4.37 29.96
CA GLN A 22 -21.94 -3.98 29.16
C GLN A 22 -21.98 -2.50 28.71
N ASN A 23 -20.83 -1.79 28.72
CA ASN A 23 -20.74 -0.37 28.41
C ASN A 23 -19.99 -0.07 27.11
N LEU A 24 -19.56 -1.11 26.36
CA LEU A 24 -18.85 -0.91 25.10
C LEU A 24 -19.83 -0.69 23.96
N LEU A 25 -19.94 0.55 23.48
CA LEU A 25 -20.67 0.88 22.28
C LEU A 25 -19.85 0.55 21.05
N ILE A 26 -20.34 -0.37 20.22
CA ILE A 26 -19.71 -0.66 18.93
C ILE A 26 -20.32 0.28 17.90
N PRO A 27 -19.53 1.09 17.17
CA PRO A 27 -20.06 2.08 16.22
C PRO A 27 -20.53 1.44 14.89
N LEU A 28 -21.19 0.28 14.99
CA LEU A 28 -21.80 -0.37 13.85
C LEU A 28 -23.23 0.18 13.68
N LYS A 29 -23.40 1.17 12.82
CA LYS A 29 -24.70 1.81 12.53
C LYS A 29 -25.76 0.90 11.91
N GLN A 30 -25.47 -0.38 11.70
CA GLN A 30 -26.39 -1.30 11.04
C GLN A 30 -26.92 -2.35 12.00
N ASN A 31 -28.22 -2.33 12.24
CA ASN A 31 -28.95 -3.17 13.16
C ASN A 31 -28.46 -3.01 14.61
N ALA A 32 -28.75 -1.85 15.18
CA ALA A 32 -28.52 -1.54 16.59
C ALA A 32 -29.03 -2.60 17.57
N ALA A 33 -29.91 -3.50 17.12
CA ALA A 33 -30.41 -4.63 17.90
C ALA A 33 -29.39 -5.76 18.11
N SER A 34 -28.35 -5.88 17.24
CA SER A 34 -27.41 -7.00 17.31
C SER A 34 -26.08 -6.68 17.99
N PHE A 35 -25.71 -5.39 18.14
CA PHE A 35 -24.45 -4.97 18.73
C PHE A 35 -24.53 -3.74 19.64
N PRO A 36 -25.61 -3.55 20.42
CA PRO A 36 -25.78 -2.27 21.14
C PRO A 36 -24.80 -2.11 22.31
N VAL A 37 -24.45 -3.21 22.97
CA VAL A 37 -23.63 -3.23 24.19
C VAL A 37 -22.83 -4.51 24.22
N ALA A 38 -21.55 -4.45 24.54
CA ALA A 38 -20.69 -5.61 24.63
C ALA A 38 -19.90 -5.65 25.94
N ASP A 39 -19.68 -6.88 26.43
CA ASP A 39 -18.78 -7.15 27.58
C ASP A 39 -17.33 -7.17 27.13
N LEU A 40 -17.09 -7.67 25.92
CA LEU A 40 -15.77 -7.76 25.31
C LEU A 40 -15.84 -7.51 23.81
N VAL A 41 -14.99 -6.63 23.31
CA VAL A 41 -14.75 -6.44 21.89
C VAL A 41 -13.33 -6.83 21.55
N ARG A 42 -13.18 -7.73 20.59
CA ARG A 42 -11.86 -8.12 20.06
C ARG A 42 -11.79 -7.74 18.58
N GLU A 43 -10.80 -6.92 18.26
CA GLU A 43 -10.46 -6.50 16.91
C GLU A 43 -9.24 -7.28 16.41
N LYS A 44 -9.34 -7.84 15.20
CA LYS A 44 -8.21 -8.39 14.46
C LYS A 44 -8.16 -7.72 13.09
N TYR A 45 -7.06 -7.05 12.81
CA TYR A 45 -6.84 -6.38 11.54
C TYR A 45 -5.61 -6.97 10.85
N ARG A 46 -5.74 -7.25 9.57
CA ARG A 46 -4.67 -7.77 8.72
C ARG A 46 -4.59 -6.96 7.45
N VAL A 47 -3.38 -6.57 7.07
CA VAL A 47 -3.07 -5.89 5.80
C VAL A 47 -2.02 -6.70 5.06
N ALA A 48 -2.26 -6.97 3.78
CA ALA A 48 -1.31 -7.57 2.87
C ALA A 48 -1.15 -6.66 1.65
N PHE A 49 0.09 -6.48 1.21
CA PHE A 49 0.43 -5.60 0.10
C PHE A 49 1.43 -6.28 -0.84
N CYS A 50 1.20 -6.15 -2.14
CA CYS A 50 2.21 -6.45 -3.14
C CYS A 50 2.12 -5.45 -4.30
N ALA A 51 3.26 -5.19 -4.92
CA ALA A 51 3.39 -4.31 -6.07
C ALA A 51 4.32 -4.91 -7.11
N GLY A 52 4.08 -4.61 -8.37
CA GLY A 52 4.94 -4.96 -9.48
C GLY A 52 4.98 -3.83 -10.48
N GLU A 53 6.13 -3.57 -11.06
CA GLU A 53 6.27 -2.53 -12.07
C GLU A 53 7.23 -2.97 -13.19
N ALA A 54 6.97 -2.45 -14.37
CA ALA A 54 7.83 -2.58 -15.53
C ALA A 54 8.04 -1.19 -16.13
N ASN A 55 9.27 -0.73 -16.18
CA ASN A 55 9.64 0.64 -16.47
C ASN A 55 10.64 0.70 -17.62
N TYR A 56 10.45 1.66 -18.50
CA TYR A 56 11.44 2.06 -19.49
C TYR A 56 12.01 3.43 -19.11
N TRP A 57 13.33 3.49 -18.84
CA TRP A 57 14.06 4.70 -18.51
C TRP A 57 14.76 5.26 -19.74
N TYR A 58 14.52 6.54 -20.02
CA TYR A 58 15.19 7.31 -21.05
C TYR A 58 16.08 8.37 -20.40
N TYR A 59 17.41 8.21 -20.55
CA TYR A 59 18.40 9.12 -20.00
C TYR A 59 18.58 10.31 -20.93
N LEU A 60 18.31 11.52 -20.44
CA LEU A 60 18.42 12.76 -21.19
C LEU A 60 19.85 13.27 -21.18
N THR A 61 20.62 12.96 -20.15
CA THR A 61 22.02 13.35 -20.01
C THR A 61 22.91 12.11 -19.93
N PRO A 62 24.01 12.05 -20.74
CA PRO A 62 24.96 10.95 -20.67
C PRO A 62 25.61 10.86 -19.29
N ARG A 63 25.61 9.65 -18.71
CA ARG A 63 26.23 9.41 -17.38
C ARG A 63 27.73 9.72 -17.35
N ALA A 64 28.42 9.60 -18.47
CA ALA A 64 29.88 9.66 -18.53
C ALA A 64 30.49 11.07 -18.46
N GLN A 65 29.70 12.13 -18.62
CA GLN A 65 30.23 13.49 -18.79
C GLN A 65 29.76 14.51 -17.75
N ASN A 66 28.78 14.14 -16.91
CA ASN A 66 28.16 15.10 -15.99
C ASN A 66 28.13 14.57 -14.57
N TYR A 67 28.31 15.46 -13.59
CA TYR A 67 28.12 15.16 -12.16
C TYR A 67 26.69 14.72 -11.83
N PHE A 68 25.72 15.09 -12.66
CA PHE A 68 24.32 14.74 -12.51
C PHE A 68 23.80 14.11 -13.80
N SER A 69 23.01 13.08 -13.67
CA SER A 69 22.23 12.52 -14.76
C SER A 69 20.75 12.65 -14.49
N PHE A 70 20.01 12.99 -15.53
CA PHE A 70 18.55 13.09 -15.49
C PHE A 70 17.96 12.07 -16.42
N ALA A 71 16.95 11.35 -15.96
CA ALA A 71 16.21 10.40 -16.76
C ALA A 71 14.70 10.59 -16.57
N THR A 72 13.94 10.24 -17.60
CA THR A 72 12.49 10.14 -17.56
C THR A 72 12.09 8.68 -17.64
N LEU A 73 10.91 8.37 -17.09
CA LEU A 73 10.36 7.02 -17.06
C LEU A 73 8.97 7.01 -17.66
N PHE A 74 8.70 5.97 -18.43
CA PHE A 74 7.36 5.52 -18.78
C PHE A 74 7.23 4.07 -18.42
N GLY A 75 6.12 3.67 -17.78
CA GLY A 75 5.99 2.29 -17.32
C GLY A 75 4.56 1.88 -17.00
N PHE A 76 4.47 0.64 -16.59
CA PHE A 76 3.27 -0.01 -16.09
C PHE A 76 3.46 -0.31 -14.60
N HIS A 77 2.37 -0.11 -13.83
CA HIS A 77 2.36 -0.37 -12.40
C HIS A 77 1.16 -1.22 -12.01
N TYR A 78 1.38 -2.17 -11.11
CA TYR A 78 0.38 -3.02 -10.49
C TYR A 78 0.52 -2.96 -8.99
N PHE A 79 -0.61 -2.72 -8.26
CA PHE A 79 -0.71 -2.83 -6.82
C PHE A 79 -1.83 -3.78 -6.43
N ARG A 80 -1.60 -4.56 -5.38
CA ARG A 80 -2.65 -5.26 -4.66
C ARG A 80 -2.57 -4.90 -3.18
N LEU A 81 -3.67 -4.37 -2.67
CA LEU A 81 -3.87 -4.12 -1.24
C LEU A 81 -5.07 -4.94 -0.76
N GLU A 82 -4.85 -5.84 0.16
CA GLU A 82 -5.89 -6.65 0.79
C GLU A 82 -5.95 -6.34 2.29
N GLU A 83 -7.13 -5.97 2.76
CA GLU A 83 -7.38 -5.68 4.17
C GLU A 83 -8.50 -6.56 4.70
N LYS A 84 -8.26 -7.17 5.85
CA LYS A 84 -9.23 -8.00 6.58
C LYS A 84 -9.40 -7.46 7.99
N LEU A 85 -10.61 -7.00 8.29
CA LEU A 85 -11.01 -6.59 9.63
C LEU A 85 -12.00 -7.58 10.17
N LYS A 86 -11.72 -8.14 11.36
CA LYS A 86 -12.64 -9.00 12.11
C LYS A 86 -12.91 -8.36 13.45
N LEU A 87 -14.18 -8.14 13.75
CA LEU A 87 -14.67 -7.69 15.04
C LEU A 87 -15.46 -8.84 15.68
N LEU A 88 -15.08 -9.21 16.89
CA LEU A 88 -15.83 -10.17 17.72
C LEU A 88 -16.41 -9.40 18.88
N SER A 89 -17.72 -9.35 18.97
CA SER A 89 -18.45 -8.83 20.12
C SER A 89 -18.98 -9.96 20.95
N ILE A 90 -18.78 -9.92 22.25
CA ILE A 90 -19.28 -10.89 23.22
C ILE A 90 -20.21 -10.15 24.17
N THR A 91 -21.46 -10.61 24.27
CA THR A 91 -22.50 -10.08 25.15
C THR A 91 -23.20 -11.25 25.78
N ASN A 92 -23.22 -11.36 27.14
CA ASN A 92 -23.86 -12.47 27.85
C ASN A 92 -23.46 -13.86 27.31
N ALA A 93 -22.17 -14.09 27.08
CA ALA A 93 -21.59 -15.29 26.48
C ALA A 93 -21.98 -15.57 25.00
N ILE A 94 -22.77 -14.71 24.37
CA ILE A 94 -23.11 -14.81 22.95
C ILE A 94 -22.01 -14.12 22.12
N VAL A 95 -21.43 -14.84 21.17
CA VAL A 95 -20.38 -14.34 20.28
C VAL A 95 -20.99 -13.91 18.97
N ASN A 96 -20.86 -12.63 18.65
CA ASN A 96 -21.32 -12.05 17.38
C ASN A 96 -20.11 -11.66 16.51
N PRO A 97 -19.77 -12.46 15.49
CA PRO A 97 -18.67 -12.13 14.59
C PRO A 97 -19.13 -11.15 13.50
N TYR A 98 -18.32 -10.15 13.24
CA TYR A 98 -18.45 -9.27 12.08
C TYR A 98 -17.12 -9.22 11.34
N PHE A 99 -17.13 -9.35 10.02
CA PHE A 99 -15.91 -9.22 9.23
C PHE A 99 -16.14 -8.34 8.00
N VAL A 100 -15.07 -7.68 7.62
CA VAL A 100 -14.93 -6.95 6.36
C VAL A 100 -13.64 -7.40 5.71
N ASN A 101 -13.72 -7.85 4.47
CA ASN A 101 -12.59 -8.15 3.62
C ASN A 101 -12.69 -7.26 2.39
N ILE A 102 -11.70 -6.41 2.17
CA ILE A 102 -11.62 -5.57 0.98
C ILE A 102 -10.30 -5.82 0.27
N ARG A 103 -10.38 -5.94 -1.05
CA ARG A 103 -9.23 -6.11 -1.92
C ARG A 103 -9.29 -5.08 -3.02
N ASN A 104 -8.20 -4.38 -3.18
CA ASN A 104 -7.93 -3.45 -4.26
C ASN A 104 -6.89 -4.09 -5.18
N ASP A 105 -7.27 -4.36 -6.42
CA ASP A 105 -6.37 -4.76 -7.50
C ASP A 105 -6.25 -3.57 -8.46
N MET A 106 -5.13 -2.85 -8.41
CA MET A 106 -4.90 -1.62 -9.15
C MET A 106 -3.84 -1.86 -10.22
N PHE A 107 -4.12 -1.43 -11.44
CA PHE A 107 -3.19 -1.51 -12.57
C PHE A 107 -3.30 -0.26 -13.43
N GLY A 108 -2.18 0.21 -13.94
CA GLY A 108 -2.18 1.45 -14.73
C GLY A 108 -0.82 1.82 -15.31
N LEU A 109 -0.81 2.98 -15.92
CA LEU A 109 0.37 3.56 -16.52
C LEU A 109 0.99 4.59 -15.58
N GLN A 110 2.31 4.72 -15.65
CA GLN A 110 3.07 5.68 -14.86
C GLN A 110 4.08 6.45 -15.69
N LEU A 111 4.32 7.67 -15.25
CA LEU A 111 5.39 8.54 -15.71
C LEU A 111 6.26 8.88 -14.50
N GLY A 112 7.52 9.16 -14.73
CA GLY A 112 8.41 9.55 -13.65
C GLY A 112 9.67 10.25 -14.14
N CYS A 113 10.44 10.73 -13.17
CA CYS A 113 11.74 11.32 -13.38
C CYS A 113 12.72 10.81 -12.32
N LEU A 114 13.99 10.78 -12.69
CA LEU A 114 15.12 10.39 -11.86
C LEU A 114 16.19 11.46 -11.98
N LEU A 115 16.64 11.96 -10.85
CA LEU A 115 17.86 12.73 -10.73
C LEU A 115 18.88 11.86 -10.00
N GLN A 116 20.02 11.64 -10.62
CA GLN A 116 21.10 10.83 -10.06
C GLN A 116 22.39 11.65 -10.05
N SER A 117 23.08 11.64 -8.94
CA SER A 117 24.43 12.14 -8.81
C SER A 117 25.44 11.00 -9.03
N ASN A 118 26.50 11.29 -9.77
CA ASN A 118 27.68 10.42 -9.87
C ASN A 118 28.92 11.21 -9.42
N PRO A 119 28.99 11.67 -8.16
CA PRO A 119 30.03 12.61 -7.73
C PRO A 119 31.42 11.97 -7.68
N THR A 120 31.47 10.68 -7.43
CA THR A 120 32.71 9.87 -7.41
C THR A 120 32.38 8.43 -7.75
N ASP A 121 33.35 7.64 -8.14
CA ASP A 121 33.15 6.20 -8.40
C ASP A 121 32.78 5.40 -7.14
N VAL A 122 32.87 6.02 -5.96
CA VAL A 122 32.70 5.37 -4.66
C VAL A 122 31.31 5.62 -4.04
N THR A 123 30.74 6.80 -4.22
CA THR A 123 29.43 7.15 -3.64
C THR A 123 28.48 7.71 -4.67
N TYR A 124 27.20 7.42 -4.52
CA TYR A 124 26.15 7.97 -5.36
C TYR A 124 24.89 8.23 -4.54
N TRP A 125 24.04 9.10 -5.03
CA TRP A 125 22.66 9.23 -4.56
C TRP A 125 21.72 9.41 -5.75
N ASN A 126 20.47 9.04 -5.55
CA ASN A 126 19.40 9.28 -6.50
C ASN A 126 18.11 9.73 -5.81
N ILE A 127 17.33 10.51 -6.51
CA ILE A 127 15.98 10.89 -6.12
C ILE A 127 15.09 10.60 -7.32
N ALA A 128 14.02 9.85 -7.10
CA ALA A 128 13.04 9.54 -8.13
C ALA A 128 11.64 9.99 -7.68
N ALA A 129 10.85 10.44 -8.64
CA ALA A 129 9.44 10.72 -8.46
C ALA A 129 8.65 10.05 -9.58
N LYS A 130 7.55 9.37 -9.23
CA LYS A 130 6.66 8.69 -10.17
C LYS A 130 5.22 9.08 -9.86
N ALA A 131 4.38 9.17 -10.88
CA ALA A 131 2.95 9.37 -10.74
C ALA A 131 2.20 8.63 -11.85
N GLY A 132 1.00 8.15 -11.55
CA GLY A 132 0.22 7.42 -12.54
C GLY A 132 -1.27 7.35 -12.24
N GLY A 133 -2.04 7.13 -13.31
CA GLY A 133 -3.44 6.82 -13.24
C GLY A 133 -3.66 5.31 -13.30
N MET A 134 -4.58 4.80 -12.47
CA MET A 134 -4.84 3.38 -12.34
C MET A 134 -6.33 3.07 -12.40
N ALA A 135 -6.66 1.90 -12.96
CA ALA A 135 -7.95 1.27 -12.76
C ALA A 135 -7.87 0.38 -11.52
N ASN A 136 -8.75 0.62 -10.55
CA ASN A 136 -8.84 -0.15 -9.32
C ASN A 136 -10.06 -1.07 -9.37
N ASN A 137 -9.85 -2.37 -9.37
CA ASN A 137 -10.89 -3.37 -9.21
C ASN A 137 -11.07 -3.67 -7.72
N LEU A 138 -12.11 -3.07 -7.16
CA LEU A 138 -12.49 -3.19 -5.76
C LEU A 138 -13.38 -4.41 -5.54
N ARG A 139 -12.98 -5.28 -4.62
CA ARG A 139 -13.78 -6.43 -4.17
C ARG A 139 -14.04 -6.33 -2.69
N LEU A 140 -15.31 -6.27 -2.32
CA LEU A 140 -15.76 -6.15 -0.94
C LEU A 140 -16.57 -7.37 -0.55
N GLU A 141 -16.22 -7.98 0.59
CA GLU A 141 -16.96 -9.04 1.25
C GLU A 141 -17.19 -8.65 2.71
N LYS A 142 -18.46 -8.71 3.15
CA LYS A 142 -18.85 -8.41 4.54
C LYS A 142 -19.66 -9.57 5.12
N SER A 143 -19.67 -9.69 6.45
CA SER A 143 -20.63 -10.54 7.15
C SER A 143 -22.04 -10.21 6.71
N LEU A 144 -22.86 -11.21 6.41
CA LEU A 144 -24.26 -11.07 6.05
C LEU A 144 -24.55 -10.38 4.70
N GLN A 145 -23.54 -10.21 3.83
CA GLN A 145 -23.73 -9.60 2.51
C GLN A 145 -23.06 -10.41 1.40
N SER A 146 -23.65 -10.36 0.20
CA SER A 146 -23.01 -10.88 -1.00
C SER A 146 -21.76 -10.09 -1.35
N LYS A 147 -20.81 -10.76 -1.98
CA LYS A 147 -19.63 -10.11 -2.59
C LYS A 147 -20.08 -9.00 -3.53
N LYS A 148 -19.37 -7.87 -3.46
CA LYS A 148 -19.55 -6.74 -4.36
C LYS A 148 -18.24 -6.43 -5.05
N GLU A 149 -18.34 -6.17 -6.35
CA GLU A 149 -17.19 -5.76 -7.17
C GLU A 149 -17.51 -4.42 -7.83
N ARG A 150 -16.49 -3.58 -7.95
CA ARG A 150 -16.61 -2.28 -8.59
C ARG A 150 -15.27 -1.83 -9.15
N VAL A 151 -15.26 -1.37 -10.40
CA VAL A 151 -14.08 -0.75 -10.98
C VAL A 151 -14.14 0.76 -10.79
N ARG A 152 -13.01 1.38 -10.39
CA ARG A 152 -12.87 2.82 -10.16
C ARG A 152 -11.52 3.32 -10.66
N ALA A 153 -11.47 4.61 -10.99
CA ALA A 153 -10.22 5.29 -11.22
C ALA A 153 -9.50 5.51 -9.88
N GLY A 154 -8.20 5.29 -9.87
CA GLY A 154 -7.30 5.58 -8.78
C GLY A 154 -6.10 6.37 -9.28
N LEU A 155 -5.39 6.99 -8.35
CA LEU A 155 -4.13 7.68 -8.61
C LEU A 155 -3.09 7.16 -7.65
N PHE A 156 -1.84 7.11 -8.10
CA PHE A 156 -0.72 6.92 -7.22
C PHE A 156 0.36 7.94 -7.48
N THR A 157 1.12 8.25 -6.44
CA THR A 157 2.37 8.99 -6.54
C THR A 157 3.41 8.32 -5.65
N GLU A 158 4.65 8.31 -6.10
CA GLU A 158 5.79 7.74 -5.39
C GLU A 158 6.93 8.74 -5.42
N VAL A 159 7.58 8.90 -4.27
CA VAL A 159 8.84 9.62 -4.13
C VAL A 159 9.81 8.71 -3.41
N SER A 160 11.00 8.56 -3.96
CA SER A 160 12.07 7.78 -3.33
C SER A 160 13.39 8.54 -3.37
N ALA A 161 14.20 8.34 -2.34
CA ALA A 161 15.57 8.80 -2.26
C ALA A 161 16.46 7.65 -1.81
N GLN A 162 17.59 7.51 -2.45
CA GLN A 162 18.57 6.44 -2.18
C GLN A 162 19.98 7.02 -2.19
N ALA A 163 20.79 6.56 -1.25
CA ALA A 163 22.24 6.77 -1.25
C ALA A 163 22.95 5.42 -1.29
N GLY A 164 24.07 5.36 -1.95
CA GLY A 164 24.85 4.14 -2.07
C GLY A 164 26.35 4.37 -2.03
N TRP A 165 27.06 3.29 -1.70
CA TRP A 165 28.50 3.22 -1.62
C TRP A 165 29.00 2.00 -2.38
N THR A 166 29.99 2.22 -3.24
CA THR A 166 30.60 1.19 -4.11
C THR A 166 32.08 1.05 -3.75
N PRO A 167 32.42 0.24 -2.71
CA PRO A 167 33.80 0.06 -2.27
C PRO A 167 34.68 -0.67 -3.30
N ALA A 168 34.06 -1.46 -4.18
CA ALA A 168 34.71 -2.15 -5.27
C ALA A 168 33.75 -2.25 -6.46
N SER A 169 34.27 -2.45 -7.68
CA SER A 169 33.47 -2.50 -8.92
C SER A 169 32.40 -3.60 -8.93
N TRP A 170 32.57 -4.63 -8.13
CA TRP A 170 31.70 -5.80 -8.06
C TRP A 170 30.68 -5.78 -6.92
N ILE A 171 30.76 -4.82 -5.95
CA ILE A 171 29.82 -4.74 -4.82
C ILE A 171 29.33 -3.32 -4.58
N LYS A 172 28.04 -3.16 -4.35
CA LYS A 172 27.36 -1.90 -4.01
C LYS A 172 26.52 -2.10 -2.77
N PHE A 173 26.61 -1.19 -1.84
CA PHE A 173 25.69 -1.07 -0.71
C PHE A 173 24.78 0.13 -0.93
N TYR A 174 23.53 0.01 -0.52
CA TYR A 174 22.59 1.12 -0.63
C TYR A 174 21.60 1.14 0.52
N VAL A 175 21.14 2.33 0.84
CA VAL A 175 20.04 2.62 1.76
C VAL A 175 19.15 3.66 1.13
N GLY A 176 17.86 3.55 1.35
CA GLY A 176 16.90 4.48 0.78
C GLY A 176 15.62 4.59 1.59
N TYR A 177 14.84 5.58 1.22
CA TYR A 177 13.51 5.84 1.73
C TYR A 177 12.54 5.99 0.58
N GLN A 178 11.35 5.42 0.72
CA GLN A 178 10.30 5.46 -0.27
C GLN A 178 8.99 5.84 0.38
N MET A 179 8.22 6.69 -0.27
CA MET A 179 6.88 7.10 0.12
C MET A 179 5.95 6.91 -1.07
N VAL A 180 4.87 6.15 -0.87
CA VAL A 180 3.84 5.86 -1.88
C VAL A 180 2.51 6.36 -1.37
N PHE A 181 1.86 7.20 -2.15
CA PHE A 181 0.52 7.71 -1.91
C PHE A 181 -0.45 7.03 -2.87
N LEU A 182 -1.49 6.42 -2.32
CA LEU A 182 -2.60 5.83 -3.09
C LEU A 182 -3.88 6.59 -2.82
N TYR A 183 -4.61 6.89 -3.89
CA TYR A 183 -5.92 7.52 -3.87
C TYR A 183 -6.93 6.73 -4.68
N GLY A 184 -8.22 6.78 -4.28
CA GLY A 184 -9.29 6.02 -4.96
C GLY A 184 -9.28 4.54 -4.57
N ILE A 185 -8.84 4.23 -3.34
CA ILE A 185 -8.86 2.89 -2.77
C ILE A 185 -10.03 2.73 -1.79
N GLY A 186 -10.39 1.49 -1.51
CA GLY A 186 -11.29 1.16 -0.41
C GLY A 186 -10.48 0.58 0.75
N THR A 187 -10.76 1.03 1.98
CA THR A 187 -10.16 0.51 3.20
C THR A 187 -11.20 -0.21 4.06
N ALA A 188 -10.81 -1.26 4.79
CA ALA A 188 -11.73 -2.04 5.60
C ALA A 188 -12.39 -1.23 6.73
N PRO A 189 -11.70 -0.33 7.46
CA PRO A 189 -12.31 0.50 8.49
C PRO A 189 -13.44 1.39 7.99
N GLU A 190 -13.31 1.97 6.80
CA GLU A 190 -14.33 2.85 6.22
C GLU A 190 -15.60 2.10 5.78
N GLN A 191 -15.48 0.79 5.54
CA GLN A 191 -16.63 -0.03 5.19
C GLN A 191 -17.51 -0.39 6.40
N ILE A 192 -17.05 -0.16 7.63
CA ILE A 192 -17.80 -0.52 8.86
C ILE A 192 -19.08 0.33 9.00
N SER A 193 -18.98 1.63 8.74
CA SER A 193 -20.04 2.61 9.08
C SER A 193 -21.10 2.80 8.01
N GLN A 194 -21.04 2.07 6.89
CA GLN A 194 -21.77 2.43 5.68
C GLN A 194 -23.04 1.63 5.45
N ARG A 195 -24.02 2.31 4.85
CA ARG A 195 -25.25 1.69 4.36
C ARG A 195 -24.94 0.48 3.46
N ARG A 196 -25.75 -0.56 3.57
CA ARG A 196 -25.56 -1.87 2.91
C ARG A 196 -25.27 -1.84 1.40
N SER A 197 -25.48 -0.71 0.71
CA SER A 197 -25.51 -0.64 -0.74
C SER A 197 -24.25 -0.10 -1.41
N CYS A 198 -23.37 0.61 -0.72
CA CYS A 198 -22.24 1.31 -1.36
C CYS A 198 -20.88 0.82 -0.89
N ILE A 199 -19.92 0.68 -1.83
CA ILE A 199 -18.50 0.53 -1.52
C ILE A 199 -17.93 1.93 -1.40
N HIS A 200 -17.34 2.26 -0.24
CA HIS A 200 -16.54 3.48 -0.06
C HIS A 200 -15.17 3.29 -0.71
N HIS A 201 -14.76 4.24 -1.55
CA HIS A 201 -13.58 4.10 -2.39
C HIS A 201 -12.75 5.39 -2.50
N ASP A 202 -13.07 6.39 -1.68
CA ASP A 202 -12.39 7.70 -1.73
C ASP A 202 -11.29 7.80 -0.67
N SER A 203 -10.85 6.65 -0.16
CA SER A 203 -9.79 6.59 0.83
C SER A 203 -8.44 6.95 0.22
N LYS A 204 -7.59 7.46 1.11
CA LYS A 204 -6.18 7.76 0.84
C LYS A 204 -5.34 6.91 1.77
N THR A 205 -4.26 6.36 1.25
CA THR A 205 -3.30 5.61 2.07
C THR A 205 -1.88 6.04 1.70
N ILE A 206 -1.05 6.15 2.71
CA ILE A 206 0.37 6.46 2.58
C ILE A 206 1.16 5.27 3.10
N PHE A 207 2.01 4.72 2.24
CA PHE A 207 3.01 3.75 2.63
C PHE A 207 4.37 4.42 2.70
N GLN A 208 5.11 4.12 3.76
CA GLN A 208 6.47 4.61 3.95
C GLN A 208 7.37 3.41 4.24
N ALA A 209 8.51 3.36 3.59
CA ALA A 209 9.48 2.29 3.77
C ALA A 209 10.90 2.83 3.82
N VAL A 210 11.67 2.34 4.75
CA VAL A 210 13.14 2.39 4.69
C VAL A 210 13.60 1.06 4.13
N PHE A 211 14.46 1.10 3.16
CA PHE A 211 15.02 -0.09 2.55
C PHE A 211 16.54 0.02 2.46
N GLY A 212 17.20 -1.11 2.41
CA GLY A 212 18.64 -1.19 2.21
C GLY A 212 19.01 -2.55 1.65
N GLY A 213 20.18 -2.61 1.04
CA GLY A 213 20.64 -3.84 0.45
C GLY A 213 22.04 -3.76 -0.11
N MET A 214 22.44 -4.85 -0.73
CA MET A 214 23.68 -4.96 -1.48
C MET A 214 23.40 -5.54 -2.87
N ALA A 215 24.16 -5.09 -3.84
CA ALA A 215 24.12 -5.60 -5.20
C ALA A 215 25.51 -6.05 -5.62
N PHE A 216 25.56 -7.17 -6.34
CA PHE A 216 26.80 -7.71 -6.92
C PHE A 216 26.73 -7.54 -8.43
N THR A 217 27.83 -7.08 -9.02
CA THR A 217 27.99 -6.93 -10.47
C THR A 217 29.06 -7.95 -10.93
N PHE A 218 28.71 -8.84 -11.82
CA PHE A 218 29.60 -9.88 -12.38
C PHE A 218 29.98 -9.54 -13.82
#